data_25684e54972ec4c504804493a8cfb242
#
_entry.id   25684e54972ec4c504804493a8cfb242
#
_cell.length_a   1.000
_cell.length_b   1.000
_cell.length_c   1.000
_cell.angle_alpha   90.00
_cell.angle_beta   90.00
_cell.angle_gamma   90.00
#
_symmetry.space_group_name_H-M   'P 1'
#
loop_
_entity.id
_entity.type
_entity.pdbx_description
1 polymer ?
#
loop_
_entity_poly.entity_id
_entity_poly.type
_entity_poly.pdbx_seq_one_letter_code
_entity_poly.pdbx_strand_id
1 'polypeptide(L)'
;MSTEPEIHTLLEAILFGAGKSMSVDELASLLSLRNFQIAEGLQELKSMMAARKSSALQLTEVTGRWIIEVKPEISPSLPESFKPEIPQRLLPAAALIAYHQPMPQAQLRDMLGPKAYDHVRDLASLGLIDKRRDGLTRRLTTTRRFAEYFGCPEIEYRKVRTWFRAVSYTHLTLPT
;
A
#
# COMPACT_ATOMS: atom_id res chain seq x y z
N MET A 1 7.03 -39.26 9.14
CA MET A 1 5.84 -38.60 9.67
C MET A 1 5.83 -37.18 9.13
N SER A 2 4.93 -36.89 8.22
CA SER A 2 4.77 -35.53 7.72
C SER A 2 4.03 -34.73 8.78
N THR A 3 4.77 -33.91 9.54
CA THR A 3 4.16 -32.95 10.43
C THR A 3 3.51 -31.89 9.53
N GLU A 4 2.21 -31.73 9.63
CA GLU A 4 1.53 -30.62 8.90
C GLU A 4 2.19 -29.29 9.32
N PRO A 5 2.50 -28.43 8.34
CA PRO A 5 3.11 -27.15 8.67
C PRO A 5 2.15 -26.29 9.51
N GLU A 6 2.71 -25.56 10.45
CA GLU A 6 1.93 -24.64 11.28
C GLU A 6 1.33 -23.50 10.45
N ILE A 7 0.23 -22.94 10.93
CA ILE A 7 -0.52 -21.90 10.20
C ILE A 7 0.38 -20.71 9.84
N HIS A 8 1.21 -20.25 10.76
CA HIS A 8 2.11 -19.12 10.50
C HIS A 8 3.13 -19.43 9.39
N THR A 9 3.59 -20.68 9.28
CA THR A 9 4.50 -21.11 8.21
C THR A 9 3.79 -21.09 6.84
N LEU A 10 2.54 -21.54 6.78
CA LEU A 10 1.74 -21.49 5.56
C LEU A 10 1.45 -20.04 5.16
N LEU A 11 1.13 -19.18 6.12
CA LEU A 11 0.89 -17.77 5.87
C LEU A 11 2.15 -17.07 5.33
N GLU A 12 3.32 -17.37 5.88
CA GLU A 12 4.59 -16.84 5.38
C GLU A 12 4.81 -17.24 3.91
N ALA A 13 4.59 -18.51 3.59
CA ALA A 13 4.76 -19.02 2.23
C ALA A 13 3.78 -18.37 1.24
N ILE A 14 2.51 -18.22 1.62
CA ILE A 14 1.47 -17.64 0.77
C ILE A 14 1.75 -16.16 0.53
N LEU A 15 2.02 -15.39 1.58
CA LEU A 15 2.27 -13.96 1.48
C LEU A 15 3.55 -13.66 0.69
N PHE A 16 4.58 -14.47 0.88
CA PHE A 16 5.82 -14.37 0.10
C PHE A 16 5.56 -14.68 -1.38
N GLY A 17 4.86 -15.78 -1.66
CA GLY A 17 4.56 -16.20 -3.03
C GLY A 17 3.59 -15.28 -3.76
N ALA A 18 2.66 -14.66 -3.05
CA ALA A 18 1.70 -13.73 -3.62
C ALA A 18 2.34 -12.43 -4.09
N GLY A 19 3.38 -11.95 -3.39
CA GLY A 19 4.04 -10.69 -3.71
C GLY A 19 3.13 -9.45 -3.64
N LYS A 20 1.99 -9.57 -2.99
CA LYS A 20 0.98 -8.50 -2.83
C LYS A 20 0.32 -8.61 -1.48
N SER A 21 -0.36 -7.54 -1.07
CA SER A 21 -1.13 -7.57 0.17
C SER A 21 -2.37 -8.46 0.06
N MET A 22 -2.71 -9.12 1.17
CA MET A 22 -3.88 -9.99 1.27
C MET A 22 -4.64 -9.73 2.55
N SER A 23 -5.97 -9.83 2.49
CA SER A 23 -6.83 -9.70 3.66
C SER A 23 -6.93 -11.02 4.43
N VAL A 24 -7.42 -10.94 5.68
CA VAL A 24 -7.72 -12.13 6.47
C VAL A 24 -8.73 -13.03 5.77
N ASP A 25 -9.76 -12.44 5.15
CA ASP A 25 -10.80 -13.19 4.42
C ASP A 25 -10.21 -13.96 3.23
N GLU A 26 -9.33 -13.33 2.45
CA GLU A 26 -8.65 -13.97 1.32
C GLU A 26 -7.79 -15.14 1.78
N LEU A 27 -7.01 -14.94 2.84
CA LEU A 27 -6.15 -15.98 3.42
C LEU A 27 -6.97 -17.14 4.02
N ALA A 28 -8.06 -16.81 4.72
CA ALA A 28 -8.96 -17.80 5.29
C ALA A 28 -9.59 -18.70 4.21
N SER A 29 -10.01 -18.10 3.10
CA SER A 29 -10.55 -18.82 1.96
C SER A 29 -9.52 -19.76 1.32
N LEU A 30 -8.28 -19.29 1.14
CA LEU A 30 -7.21 -20.09 0.55
C LEU A 30 -6.84 -21.30 1.40
N LEU A 31 -6.81 -21.13 2.72
CA LEU A 31 -6.41 -22.19 3.64
C LEU A 31 -7.58 -23.02 4.18
N SER A 32 -8.80 -22.63 3.85
CA SER A 32 -10.03 -23.24 4.41
C SER A 32 -10.05 -23.21 5.95
N LEU A 33 -9.58 -22.10 6.49
CA LEU A 33 -9.51 -21.84 7.94
C LEU A 33 -10.47 -20.72 8.33
N ARG A 34 -10.74 -20.60 9.63
CA ARG A 34 -11.56 -19.51 10.14
C ARG A 34 -10.74 -18.23 10.28
N ASN A 35 -11.39 -17.08 10.17
CA ASN A 35 -10.73 -15.76 10.25
C ASN A 35 -9.91 -15.60 11.53
N PHE A 36 -10.41 -16.07 12.69
CA PHE A 36 -9.67 -15.94 13.95
C PHE A 36 -8.36 -16.75 13.95
N GLN A 37 -8.34 -17.92 13.30
CA GLN A 37 -7.14 -18.73 13.17
C GLN A 37 -6.08 -18.03 12.31
N ILE A 38 -6.53 -17.40 11.24
CA ILE A 38 -5.66 -16.58 10.37
C ILE A 38 -5.14 -15.37 11.13
N ALA A 39 -6.00 -14.66 11.86
CA ALA A 39 -5.60 -13.49 12.63
C ALA A 39 -4.55 -13.83 13.70
N GLU A 40 -4.74 -14.92 14.42
CA GLU A 40 -3.74 -15.41 15.38
C GLU A 40 -2.42 -15.80 14.70
N GLY A 41 -2.51 -16.53 13.59
CA GLY A 41 -1.32 -16.94 12.83
C GLY A 41 -0.54 -15.76 12.28
N LEU A 42 -1.22 -14.71 11.84
CA LEU A 42 -0.58 -13.48 11.37
C LEU A 42 0.12 -12.72 12.49
N GLN A 43 -0.48 -12.63 13.67
CA GLN A 43 0.17 -12.01 14.83
C GLN A 43 1.40 -12.79 15.27
N GLU A 44 1.31 -14.10 15.27
CA GLU A 44 2.44 -14.98 15.59
C GLU A 44 3.57 -14.81 14.55
N LEU A 45 3.24 -14.83 13.26
CA LEU A 45 4.20 -14.62 12.18
C LEU A 45 4.88 -13.25 12.30
N LYS A 46 4.11 -12.21 12.57
CA LYS A 46 4.63 -10.85 12.77
C LYS A 46 5.65 -10.80 13.90
N SER A 47 5.34 -11.40 15.02
CA SER A 47 6.25 -11.48 16.18
C SER A 47 7.51 -12.27 15.86
N MET A 48 7.37 -13.40 15.19
CA MET A 48 8.50 -14.26 14.79
C MET A 48 9.43 -13.53 13.81
N MET A 49 8.88 -12.87 12.80
CA MET A 49 9.67 -12.12 11.85
C MET A 49 10.36 -10.92 12.49
N ALA A 50 9.70 -10.23 13.41
CA ALA A 50 10.30 -9.13 14.16
C ALA A 50 11.48 -9.60 15.04
N ALA A 51 11.45 -10.81 15.54
CA ALA A 51 12.52 -11.40 16.33
C ALA A 51 13.74 -11.84 15.51
N ARG A 52 13.58 -11.98 14.19
CA ARG A 52 14.68 -12.35 13.26
C ARG A 52 15.57 -11.15 13.01
N LYS A 53 16.61 -10.96 13.80
CA LYS A 53 17.50 -9.80 13.73
C LYS A 53 18.27 -9.68 12.41
N SER A 54 18.57 -10.80 11.75
CA SER A 54 19.35 -10.84 10.52
C SER A 54 18.50 -10.91 9.25
N SER A 55 17.17 -10.75 9.37
CA SER A 55 16.28 -10.77 8.21
C SER A 55 16.03 -9.36 7.68
N ALA A 56 16.00 -9.25 6.35
CA ALA A 56 15.64 -8.04 5.65
C ALA A 56 14.13 -7.84 5.52
N LEU A 57 13.33 -8.84 5.89
CA LEU A 57 11.89 -8.86 5.65
C LEU A 57 11.09 -8.65 6.94
N GLN A 58 9.93 -8.04 6.79
CA GLN A 58 8.97 -7.87 7.87
C GLN A 58 7.55 -8.13 7.37
N LEU A 59 6.65 -8.46 8.29
CA LEU A 59 5.23 -8.56 8.03
C LEU A 59 4.56 -7.25 8.45
N THR A 60 3.88 -6.60 7.53
CA THR A 60 3.21 -5.32 7.76
C THR A 60 1.72 -5.46 7.51
N GLU A 61 0.94 -4.87 8.40
CA GLU A 61 -0.49 -4.67 8.21
C GLU A 61 -0.76 -3.23 7.80
N VAL A 62 -1.47 -3.05 6.70
CA VAL A 62 -1.97 -1.76 6.27
C VAL A 62 -3.46 -1.94 5.94
N THR A 63 -4.32 -1.35 6.78
CA THR A 63 -5.77 -1.31 6.54
C THR A 63 -6.46 -2.67 6.43
N GLY A 64 -6.07 -3.58 7.32
CA GLY A 64 -6.60 -4.95 7.34
C GLY A 64 -6.02 -5.85 6.26
N ARG A 65 -5.02 -5.37 5.52
CA ARG A 65 -4.32 -6.15 4.51
C ARG A 65 -2.87 -6.37 4.96
N TRP A 66 -2.38 -7.56 4.71
CA TRP A 66 -1.08 -8.01 5.19
C TRP A 66 -0.14 -8.27 4.02
N ILE A 67 1.11 -7.85 4.16
CA ILE A 67 2.14 -8.04 3.15
C ILE A 67 3.49 -8.32 3.82
N ILE A 68 4.29 -9.17 3.17
CA ILE A 68 5.71 -9.32 3.51
C ILE A 68 6.49 -8.35 2.62
N GLU A 69 7.24 -7.46 3.25
CA GLU A 69 8.01 -6.43 2.56
C GLU A 69 9.41 -6.29 3.14
N VAL A 70 10.26 -5.56 2.43
CA VAL A 70 11.59 -5.23 2.92
C VAL A 70 11.49 -4.22 4.06
N LYS A 71 12.25 -4.42 5.13
CA LYS A 71 12.32 -3.48 6.25
C LYS A 71 12.75 -2.09 5.78
N PRO A 72 12.09 -1.02 6.25
CA PRO A 72 12.42 0.35 5.82
C PRO A 72 13.88 0.72 6.00
N GLU A 73 14.53 0.23 7.04
CA GLU A 73 15.95 0.51 7.32
C GLU A 73 16.91 -0.13 6.31
N ILE A 74 16.47 -1.18 5.61
CA ILE A 74 17.27 -1.88 4.58
C ILE A 74 17.10 -1.21 3.21
N SER A 75 15.91 -0.68 2.94
CA SER A 75 15.54 -0.13 1.64
C SER A 75 16.56 0.87 1.06
N PRO A 76 17.12 1.83 1.84
CA PRO A 76 18.12 2.76 1.30
C PRO A 76 19.40 2.10 0.80
N SER A 77 19.72 0.90 1.30
CA SER A 77 20.93 0.16 0.93
C SER A 77 20.75 -0.69 -0.34
N LEU A 78 19.52 -0.76 -0.87
CA LEU A 78 19.24 -1.53 -2.06
C LEU A 78 19.60 -0.76 -3.34
N PRO A 79 20.02 -1.45 -4.41
CA PRO A 79 20.13 -0.82 -5.74
C PRO A 79 18.79 -0.20 -6.17
N GLU A 80 18.85 0.87 -6.96
CA GLU A 80 17.65 1.58 -7.42
C GLU A 80 16.62 0.66 -8.08
N SER A 81 17.05 -0.35 -8.82
CA SER A 81 16.18 -1.33 -9.48
C SER A 81 15.35 -2.19 -8.51
N PHE A 82 15.72 -2.22 -7.24
CA PHE A 82 15.02 -2.99 -6.20
C PHE A 82 14.29 -2.11 -5.20
N LYS A 83 14.37 -0.78 -5.34
CA LYS A 83 13.61 0.14 -4.50
C LYS A 83 12.13 0.11 -4.87
N PRO A 84 11.26 0.45 -3.91
CA PRO A 84 9.83 0.57 -4.20
C PRO A 84 9.57 1.43 -5.43
N GLU A 85 8.56 1.07 -6.21
CA GLU A 85 8.19 1.81 -7.43
C GLU A 85 7.87 3.27 -7.15
N ILE A 86 7.38 3.59 -5.96
CA ILE A 86 7.06 4.96 -5.57
C ILE A 86 8.13 5.47 -4.60
N PRO A 87 8.90 6.48 -5.00
CA PRO A 87 9.79 7.17 -4.06
C PRO A 87 9.03 7.74 -2.86
N GLN A 88 9.60 7.63 -1.66
CA GLN A 88 8.94 8.14 -0.44
C GLN A 88 8.56 9.62 -0.53
N ARG A 89 9.33 10.44 -1.24
CA ARG A 89 9.03 11.87 -1.45
C ARG A 89 7.70 12.11 -2.15
N LEU A 90 7.20 11.12 -2.90
CA LEU A 90 5.94 11.23 -3.65
C LEU A 90 4.73 10.72 -2.84
N LEU A 91 4.95 10.01 -1.72
CA LEU A 91 3.86 9.44 -0.93
C LEU A 91 2.88 10.48 -0.38
N PRO A 92 3.34 11.64 0.16
CA PRO A 92 2.41 12.68 0.61
C PRO A 92 1.51 13.20 -0.52
N ALA A 93 2.05 13.44 -1.70
CA ALA A 93 1.26 13.88 -2.86
C ALA A 93 0.27 12.80 -3.29
N ALA A 94 0.70 11.55 -3.38
CA ALA A 94 -0.17 10.42 -3.72
C ALA A 94 -1.32 10.27 -2.72
N ALA A 95 -1.04 10.37 -1.42
CA ALA A 95 -2.04 10.29 -0.37
C ALA A 95 -3.07 11.41 -0.44
N LEU A 96 -2.63 12.65 -0.64
CA LEU A 96 -3.52 13.81 -0.75
C LEU A 96 -4.41 13.71 -1.99
N ILE A 97 -3.87 13.27 -3.11
CA ILE A 97 -4.66 13.07 -4.34
C ILE A 97 -5.74 12.00 -4.12
N ALA A 98 -5.39 10.87 -3.53
CA ALA A 98 -6.35 9.79 -3.25
C ALA A 98 -7.46 10.24 -2.31
N TYR A 99 -7.11 11.02 -1.30
CA TYR A 99 -8.05 11.51 -0.28
C TYR A 99 -9.02 12.56 -0.83
N HIS A 100 -8.53 13.50 -1.66
CA HIS A 100 -9.29 14.65 -2.13
C HIS A 100 -9.83 14.51 -3.56
N GLN A 101 -9.48 13.44 -4.26
CA GLN A 101 -9.86 13.28 -5.68
C GLN A 101 -11.38 13.33 -5.91
N PRO A 102 -11.85 13.85 -7.04
CA PRO A 102 -11.09 14.54 -8.05
C PRO A 102 -10.68 15.94 -7.56
N MET A 103 -9.42 16.29 -7.69
CA MET A 103 -8.93 17.57 -7.19
C MET A 103 -8.17 18.36 -8.27
N PRO A 104 -8.30 19.70 -8.28
CA PRO A 104 -7.48 20.54 -9.17
C PRO A 104 -6.01 20.47 -8.75
N GLN A 105 -5.11 20.47 -9.73
CA GLN A 105 -3.67 20.49 -9.48
C GLN A 105 -3.25 21.71 -8.62
N ALA A 106 -3.92 22.85 -8.82
CA ALA A 106 -3.66 24.05 -8.04
C ALA A 106 -3.93 23.84 -6.52
N GLN A 107 -4.94 23.04 -6.17
CA GLN A 107 -5.23 22.70 -4.78
C GLN A 107 -4.08 21.90 -4.15
N LEU A 108 -3.51 20.96 -4.87
CA LEU A 108 -2.35 20.21 -4.39
C LEU A 108 -1.15 21.12 -4.18
N ARG A 109 -0.94 22.07 -5.09
CA ARG A 109 0.11 23.08 -4.95
C ARG A 109 -0.07 23.90 -3.68
N ASP A 110 -1.31 24.30 -3.36
CA ASP A 110 -1.60 25.06 -2.15
C ASP A 110 -1.28 24.27 -0.88
N MET A 111 -1.43 22.95 -0.94
CA MET A 111 -1.12 22.06 0.20
C MET A 111 0.37 21.74 0.36
N LEU A 112 1.08 21.52 -0.75
CA LEU A 112 2.46 21.00 -0.75
C LEU A 112 3.51 22.01 -1.24
N GLY A 113 3.08 23.15 -1.76
CA GLY A 113 3.97 24.15 -2.31
C GLY A 113 4.38 23.90 -3.77
N PRO A 114 5.38 24.65 -4.29
CA PRO A 114 5.75 24.60 -5.72
C PRO A 114 6.18 23.24 -6.24
N LYS A 115 6.74 22.39 -5.39
CA LYS A 115 7.18 21.04 -5.75
C LYS A 115 6.01 20.12 -6.13
N ALA A 116 4.77 20.50 -5.85
CA ALA A 116 3.59 19.71 -6.19
C ALA A 116 3.51 19.40 -7.67
N TYR A 117 3.87 20.35 -8.55
CA TYR A 117 3.85 20.12 -10.00
C TYR A 117 4.84 19.04 -10.44
N ASP A 118 6.03 19.02 -9.85
CA ASP A 118 7.03 17.98 -10.12
C ASP A 118 6.54 16.62 -9.60
N HIS A 119 5.95 16.57 -8.43
CA HIS A 119 5.38 15.35 -7.87
C HIS A 119 4.22 14.80 -8.72
N VAL A 120 3.35 15.67 -9.22
CA VAL A 120 2.26 15.28 -10.13
C VAL A 120 2.82 14.69 -11.42
N ARG A 121 3.81 15.33 -12.01
CA ARG A 121 4.46 14.84 -13.23
C ARG A 121 5.08 13.46 -13.00
N ASP A 122 5.80 13.28 -11.91
CA ASP A 122 6.45 12.02 -11.58
C ASP A 122 5.42 10.92 -11.31
N LEU A 123 4.36 11.21 -10.55
CA LEU A 123 3.28 10.25 -10.29
C LEU A 123 2.54 9.87 -11.58
N ALA A 124 2.32 10.82 -12.48
CA ALA A 124 1.68 10.54 -13.76
C ALA A 124 2.58 9.68 -14.66
N SER A 125 3.89 9.95 -14.68
CA SER A 125 4.84 9.14 -15.46
C SER A 125 4.96 7.71 -14.94
N LEU A 126 4.74 7.49 -13.64
CA LEU A 126 4.67 6.16 -13.03
C LEU A 126 3.32 5.46 -13.30
N GLY A 127 2.37 6.15 -13.92
CA GLY A 127 1.04 5.61 -14.22
C GLY A 127 0.10 5.53 -13.02
N LEU A 128 0.42 6.23 -11.93
CA LEU A 128 -0.34 6.16 -10.67
C LEU A 128 -1.50 7.16 -10.61
N ILE A 129 -1.41 8.25 -11.35
CA ILE A 129 -2.48 9.25 -11.44
C ILE A 129 -2.74 9.64 -12.88
N ASP A 130 -3.97 10.09 -13.15
CA ASP A 130 -4.40 10.71 -14.39
C ASP A 130 -4.51 12.22 -14.21
N LYS A 131 -4.09 12.96 -15.24
CA LYS A 131 -4.29 14.38 -15.35
C LYS A 131 -5.23 14.66 -16.52
N ARG A 132 -6.44 15.07 -16.23
CA ARG A 132 -7.42 15.45 -17.25
C ARG A 132 -7.63 16.95 -17.27
N ARG A 133 -7.68 17.50 -18.46
CA ARG A 133 -7.98 18.91 -18.63
C ARG A 133 -9.41 19.21 -18.19
N ASP A 134 -9.56 20.21 -17.33
CA ASP A 134 -10.85 20.67 -16.83
C ASP A 134 -10.85 22.19 -16.86
N GLY A 135 -11.31 22.76 -17.98
CA GLY A 135 -11.21 24.20 -18.23
C GLY A 135 -9.76 24.67 -18.30
N LEU A 136 -9.38 25.61 -17.44
CA LEU A 136 -8.02 26.16 -17.34
C LEU A 136 -7.12 25.35 -16.38
N THR A 137 -7.68 24.38 -15.68
CA THR A 137 -6.95 23.57 -14.71
C THR A 137 -6.81 22.13 -15.16
N ARG A 138 -6.03 21.38 -14.42
CA ARG A 138 -5.94 19.92 -14.59
C ARG A 138 -6.52 19.26 -13.36
N ARG A 139 -7.40 18.30 -13.60
CA ARG A 139 -8.03 17.49 -12.53
C ARG A 139 -7.24 16.21 -12.35
N LEU A 140 -6.95 15.89 -11.09
CA LEU A 140 -6.15 14.73 -10.71
C LEU A 140 -7.05 13.63 -10.14
N THR A 141 -6.85 12.41 -10.62
CA THR A 141 -7.51 11.20 -10.11
C THR A 141 -6.50 10.06 -10.05
N THR A 142 -6.77 9.09 -9.20
CA THR A 142 -5.98 7.86 -9.14
C THR A 142 -6.33 6.91 -10.29
N THR A 143 -5.39 6.03 -10.62
CA THR A 143 -5.54 5.01 -11.66
C THR A 143 -5.75 3.63 -11.06
N ARG A 144 -6.05 2.66 -11.92
CA ARG A 144 -6.05 1.24 -11.56
C ARG A 144 -4.71 0.81 -10.93
N ARG A 145 -3.59 1.24 -11.50
CA ARG A 145 -2.26 0.92 -11.00
C ARG A 145 -2.04 1.45 -9.58
N PHE A 146 -2.56 2.64 -9.27
CA PHE A 146 -2.56 3.17 -7.90
C PHE A 146 -3.31 2.23 -6.95
N ALA A 147 -4.52 1.81 -7.31
CA ALA A 147 -5.32 0.92 -6.50
C ALA A 147 -4.61 -0.42 -6.26
N GLU A 148 -4.03 -1.01 -7.28
CA GLU A 148 -3.27 -2.26 -7.19
C GLU A 148 -2.03 -2.10 -6.31
N TYR A 149 -1.30 -1.01 -6.46
CA TYR A 149 -0.10 -0.74 -5.68
C TYR A 149 -0.40 -0.61 -4.18
N PHE A 150 -1.44 0.15 -3.82
CA PHE A 150 -1.82 0.37 -2.42
C PHE A 150 -2.74 -0.70 -1.85
N GLY A 151 -3.06 -1.73 -2.62
CA GLY A 151 -3.93 -2.82 -2.15
C GLY A 151 -5.38 -2.41 -1.96
N CYS A 152 -5.84 -1.38 -2.66
CA CYS A 152 -7.24 -0.99 -2.66
C CYS A 152 -8.09 -2.03 -3.41
N PRO A 153 -9.20 -2.54 -2.82
CA PRO A 153 -10.06 -3.51 -3.49
C PRO A 153 -10.88 -2.92 -4.65
N GLU A 154 -10.94 -1.59 -4.73
CA GLU A 154 -11.70 -0.86 -5.74
C GLU A 154 -10.76 -0.16 -6.73
N ILE A 155 -11.23 0.03 -7.95
CA ILE A 155 -10.44 0.63 -9.05
C ILE A 155 -10.96 2.02 -9.39
N GLU A 156 -12.27 2.22 -9.37
CA GLU A 156 -12.91 3.49 -9.71
C GLU A 156 -12.55 4.56 -8.67
N TYR A 157 -12.10 5.74 -9.11
CA TYR A 157 -11.48 6.74 -8.25
C TYR A 157 -12.38 7.21 -7.08
N ARG A 158 -13.70 7.28 -7.29
CA ARG A 158 -14.64 7.66 -6.22
C ARG A 158 -14.68 6.63 -5.11
N LYS A 159 -14.64 5.36 -5.48
CA LYS A 159 -14.59 4.23 -4.53
C LYS A 159 -13.22 4.14 -3.86
N VAL A 160 -12.14 4.39 -4.60
CA VAL A 160 -10.79 4.51 -4.05
C VAL A 160 -10.74 5.62 -3.01
N ARG A 161 -11.33 6.78 -3.31
CA ARG A 161 -11.44 7.89 -2.36
C ARG A 161 -12.16 7.48 -1.08
N THR A 162 -13.30 6.83 -1.19
CA THR A 162 -14.08 6.37 -0.04
C THR A 162 -13.28 5.40 0.81
N TRP A 163 -12.67 4.42 0.16
CA TRP A 163 -11.81 3.45 0.84
C TRP A 163 -10.61 4.12 1.52
N PHE A 164 -9.94 5.02 0.81
CA PHE A 164 -8.75 5.70 1.33
C PHE A 164 -9.07 6.59 2.53
N ARG A 165 -10.21 7.28 2.52
CA ARG A 165 -10.69 8.07 3.66
C ARG A 165 -11.03 7.21 4.87
N ALA A 166 -11.67 6.07 4.67
CA ALA A 166 -11.96 5.13 5.74
C ALA A 166 -10.69 4.59 6.39
N VAL A 167 -9.70 4.30 5.58
CA VAL A 167 -8.39 3.78 5.94
C VAL A 167 -7.55 4.80 6.70
N SER A 168 -7.57 6.06 6.27
CA SER A 168 -6.79 7.13 6.91
C SER A 168 -7.24 7.44 8.33
N TYR A 169 -8.49 7.12 8.69
CA TYR A 169 -8.97 7.22 10.07
C TYR A 169 -8.38 6.19 11.00
N THR A 170 -7.95 5.05 10.47
CA THR A 170 -7.50 3.91 11.28
C THR A 170 -5.98 3.76 11.33
N HIS A 171 -5.25 4.07 10.27
CA HIS A 171 -3.83 3.70 10.18
C HIS A 171 -2.92 4.72 9.50
N LEU A 172 -3.45 5.72 8.79
CA LEU A 172 -2.63 6.69 8.07
C LEU A 172 -2.78 8.10 8.65
N THR A 173 -1.65 8.64 9.10
CA THR A 173 -1.57 10.07 9.39
C THR A 173 -1.35 10.78 8.05
N LEU A 174 -2.40 11.42 7.53
CA LEU A 174 -2.24 12.24 6.34
C LEU A 174 -1.44 13.50 6.67
N PRO A 175 -0.52 13.92 5.81
CA PRO A 175 0.12 15.23 5.97
C PRO A 175 -0.95 16.31 5.85
N THR A 176 -1.04 17.13 6.84
CA THR A 176 -1.92 18.30 6.86
C THR A 176 -1.25 19.50 6.23
#